data_37294f3be4aab0f0d4e0fb4e7cf23d60
#
_entry.id   37294f3be4aab0f0d4e0fb4e7cf23d60
#
_cell.length_a   1.000
_cell.length_b   1.000
_cell.length_c   1.000
_cell.angle_alpha   90.00
_cell.angle_beta   90.00
_cell.angle_gamma   90.00
#
_symmetry.space_group_name_H-M   'P 1'
#
loop_
_entity.id
_entity.type
_entity.pdbx_description
1 polymer ?
#
loop_
_entity_poly.entity_id
_entity_poly.type
_entity_poly.pdbx_seq_one_letter_code
_entity_poly.pdbx_strand_id
1 'polypeptide(L)'
;MKISIGNDHAGPDYKKAIVKHLESKGIEVINHGTDSFDSVDYPDFVHPVANDVENGVVDFGIIICGSGNGVAMSVNKHQKIRAALCWIKEIAALARQHNDANIISIPARYTSIQQAIEMVDTFLNTEFEGGRHQNRVDKISC
;
A
#
# COMPACT_ATOMS: atom_id res chain seq x y z
N MET A 1 -4.91 14.17 5.07
CA MET A 1 -4.70 12.74 4.80
C MET A 1 -3.41 12.28 5.45
N LYS A 2 -3.42 11.10 6.00
CA LYS A 2 -2.29 10.51 6.72
C LYS A 2 -2.06 9.10 6.19
N ILE A 3 -0.82 8.76 5.87
CA ILE A 3 -0.42 7.52 5.20
C ILE A 3 0.66 6.81 6.02
N SER A 4 0.59 5.49 6.11
CA SER A 4 1.65 4.66 6.66
C SER A 4 2.35 3.91 5.53
N ILE A 5 3.69 3.87 5.54
CA ILE A 5 4.48 3.20 4.50
C ILE A 5 5.49 2.24 5.12
N GLY A 6 5.64 1.07 4.50
CA GLY A 6 6.63 0.06 4.87
C GLY A 6 7.22 -0.61 3.65
N ASN A 7 8.48 -1.06 3.76
CA ASN A 7 9.19 -1.73 2.68
C ASN A 7 10.28 -2.64 3.22
N ASP A 8 10.65 -3.63 2.41
CA ASP A 8 11.86 -4.42 2.63
C ASP A 8 13.06 -3.81 1.88
N HIS A 9 14.14 -4.58 1.81
CA HIS A 9 15.40 -4.17 1.18
C HIS A 9 15.32 -3.90 -0.33
N ALA A 10 14.24 -4.29 -1.01
CA ALA A 10 14.02 -3.96 -2.42
C ALA A 10 13.43 -2.56 -2.63
N GLY A 11 12.89 -1.95 -1.57
CA GLY A 11 12.08 -0.74 -1.67
C GLY A 11 12.64 0.58 -1.16
N PRO A 12 13.89 0.71 -0.65
CA PRO A 12 14.32 1.98 -0.06
C PRO A 12 14.25 3.18 -1.00
N ASP A 13 14.67 3.02 -2.26
CA ASP A 13 14.62 4.11 -3.26
C ASP A 13 13.18 4.49 -3.62
N TYR A 14 12.31 3.49 -3.74
CA TYR A 14 10.88 3.68 -4.01
C TYR A 14 10.19 4.40 -2.86
N LYS A 15 10.43 3.95 -1.62
CA LYS A 15 9.91 4.60 -0.42
C LYS A 15 10.35 6.06 -0.35
N LYS A 16 11.63 6.31 -0.52
CA LYS A 16 12.18 7.68 -0.45
C LYS A 16 11.49 8.61 -1.44
N ALA A 17 11.33 8.18 -2.69
CA ALA A 17 10.68 8.98 -3.72
C ALA A 17 9.19 9.20 -3.43
N ILE A 18 8.48 8.17 -2.99
CA ILE A 18 7.06 8.24 -2.65
C ILE A 18 6.83 9.16 -1.45
N VAL A 19 7.62 9.02 -0.38
CA VAL A 19 7.51 9.87 0.81
C VAL A 19 7.73 11.33 0.45
N LYS A 20 8.78 11.63 -0.32
CA LYS A 20 9.06 12.99 -0.79
C LYS A 20 7.88 13.57 -1.59
N HIS A 21 7.33 12.78 -2.49
CA HIS A 21 6.19 13.17 -3.31
C HIS A 21 4.94 13.47 -2.45
N LEU A 22 4.61 12.59 -1.51
CA LEU A 22 3.46 12.76 -0.63
C LEU A 22 3.62 13.97 0.30
N GLU A 23 4.79 14.14 0.90
CA GLU A 23 5.07 15.28 1.77
C GLU A 23 5.01 16.60 1.01
N SER A 24 5.44 16.63 -0.25
CA SER A 24 5.33 17.81 -1.11
C SER A 24 3.88 18.24 -1.35
N LYS A 25 2.93 17.33 -1.17
CA LYS A 25 1.49 17.59 -1.27
C LYS A 25 0.83 17.85 0.09
N GLY A 26 1.61 17.97 1.15
CA GLY A 26 1.09 18.20 2.50
C GLY A 26 0.52 16.96 3.18
N ILE A 27 0.80 15.76 2.66
CA ILE A 27 0.35 14.50 3.24
C ILE A 27 1.35 14.06 4.31
N GLU A 28 0.86 13.75 5.51
CA GLU A 28 1.66 13.23 6.60
C GLU A 28 1.95 11.75 6.40
N VAL A 29 3.22 11.34 6.53
CA VAL A 29 3.65 9.96 6.32
C VAL A 29 4.32 9.40 7.56
N ILE A 30 3.83 8.24 8.04
CA ILE A 30 4.49 7.42 9.06
C ILE A 30 5.31 6.35 8.34
N ASN A 31 6.62 6.35 8.55
CA ASN A 31 7.55 5.47 7.85
C ASN A 31 8.02 4.33 8.75
N HIS A 32 7.61 3.11 8.43
CA HIS A 32 8.03 1.87 9.11
C HIS A 32 9.05 1.06 8.31
N GLY A 33 9.41 1.52 7.13
CA GLY A 33 10.27 0.76 6.24
C GLY A 33 11.74 0.79 6.62
N THR A 34 12.49 -0.13 6.05
CA THR A 34 13.96 -0.10 6.16
C THR A 34 14.55 0.90 5.16
N ASP A 35 15.69 1.49 5.54
CA ASP A 35 16.53 2.29 4.63
C ASP A 35 17.71 1.48 4.11
N SER A 36 17.87 0.25 4.59
CA SER A 36 18.97 -0.64 4.23
C SER A 36 18.65 -1.44 2.98
N PHE A 37 19.68 -1.68 2.16
CA PHE A 37 19.62 -2.63 1.05
C PHE A 37 20.03 -4.05 1.47
N ASP A 38 20.40 -4.25 2.71
CA ASP A 38 20.70 -5.59 3.25
C ASP A 38 19.39 -6.35 3.47
N SER A 39 19.43 -7.67 3.21
CA SER A 39 18.26 -8.53 3.32
C SER A 39 17.59 -8.44 4.69
N VAL A 40 16.28 -8.21 4.69
CA VAL A 40 15.45 -8.18 5.90
C VAL A 40 14.19 -9.02 5.68
N ASP A 41 13.53 -9.36 6.76
CA ASP A 41 12.24 -10.08 6.73
C ASP A 41 11.12 -9.07 6.52
N TYR A 42 10.51 -9.10 5.34
CA TYR A 42 9.50 -8.12 4.94
C TYR A 42 8.29 -8.02 5.89
N PRO A 43 7.81 -9.12 6.54
CA PRO A 43 6.66 -9.00 7.44
C PRO A 43 6.90 -8.03 8.62
N ASP A 44 8.13 -7.95 9.11
CA ASP A 44 8.49 -7.07 10.24
C ASP A 44 8.26 -5.58 9.91
N PHE A 45 8.35 -5.23 8.64
CA PHE A 45 8.24 -3.85 8.16
C PHE A 45 6.84 -3.48 7.65
N VAL A 46 5.94 -4.44 7.49
CA VAL A 46 4.61 -4.18 6.93
C VAL A 46 3.45 -4.48 7.89
N HIS A 47 3.63 -5.37 8.87
CA HIS A 47 2.63 -5.52 9.92
C HIS A 47 2.35 -4.21 10.68
N PRO A 48 3.36 -3.37 10.99
CA PRO A 48 3.10 -2.05 11.58
C PRO A 48 2.20 -1.16 10.71
N VAL A 49 2.36 -1.22 9.38
CA VAL A 49 1.48 -0.48 8.44
C VAL A 49 0.05 -0.97 8.56
N ALA A 50 -0.15 -2.28 8.56
CA ALA A 50 -1.48 -2.88 8.73
C ALA A 50 -2.12 -2.47 10.07
N ASN A 51 -1.36 -2.49 11.14
CA ASN A 51 -1.84 -2.05 12.46
C ASN A 51 -2.31 -0.59 12.45
N ASP A 52 -1.54 0.29 11.82
CA ASP A 52 -1.92 1.70 11.70
C ASP A 52 -3.23 1.88 10.96
N VAL A 53 -3.42 1.17 9.86
CA VAL A 53 -4.66 1.22 9.07
C VAL A 53 -5.84 0.63 9.85
N GLU A 54 -5.66 -0.55 10.45
CA GLU A 54 -6.73 -1.20 11.21
C GLU A 54 -7.23 -0.36 12.39
N ASN A 55 -6.31 0.33 13.05
CA ASN A 55 -6.60 1.12 14.24
C ASN A 55 -7.01 2.57 13.93
N GLY A 56 -7.13 2.92 12.66
CA GLY A 56 -7.55 4.26 12.23
C GLY A 56 -6.51 5.35 12.50
N VAL A 57 -5.25 4.98 12.72
CA VAL A 57 -4.14 5.93 12.92
C VAL A 57 -3.85 6.66 11.62
N VAL A 58 -4.01 5.97 10.49
CA VAL A 58 -3.84 6.51 9.14
C VAL A 58 -5.04 6.17 8.25
N ASP A 59 -5.17 6.86 7.13
CA ASP A 59 -6.25 6.63 6.17
C ASP A 59 -5.95 5.44 5.24
N PHE A 60 -4.70 5.33 4.79
CA PHE A 60 -4.25 4.29 3.86
C PHE A 60 -2.84 3.84 4.17
N GLY A 61 -2.47 2.67 3.64
CA GLY A 61 -1.13 2.15 3.72
C GLY A 61 -0.49 1.92 2.35
N ILE A 62 0.83 1.97 2.31
CA ILE A 62 1.65 1.65 1.13
C ILE A 62 2.71 0.64 1.57
N ILE A 63 2.81 -0.48 0.86
CA ILE A 63 3.80 -1.51 1.15
C ILE A 63 4.57 -1.88 -0.11
N ILE A 64 5.86 -2.15 0.03
CA ILE A 64 6.77 -2.35 -1.10
C ILE A 64 7.72 -3.51 -0.82
N CYS A 65 7.78 -4.47 -1.73
CA CYS A 65 8.87 -5.45 -1.80
C CYS A 65 9.19 -5.74 -3.27
N GLY A 66 10.07 -6.68 -3.53
CA GLY A 66 10.52 -6.97 -4.89
C GLY A 66 9.38 -7.31 -5.87
N SER A 67 8.49 -8.23 -5.47
CA SER A 67 7.34 -8.65 -6.28
C SER A 67 6.00 -8.08 -5.79
N GLY A 68 5.97 -7.49 -4.60
CA GLY A 68 4.74 -7.05 -3.94
C GLY A 68 3.91 -8.20 -3.35
N ASN A 69 4.28 -9.45 -3.58
CA ASN A 69 3.50 -10.62 -3.16
C ASN A 69 3.57 -10.86 -1.65
N GLY A 70 4.78 -11.02 -1.11
CA GLY A 70 4.97 -11.37 0.30
C GLY A 70 4.41 -10.33 1.25
N VAL A 71 4.62 -9.06 0.96
CA VAL A 71 4.08 -7.96 1.78
C VAL A 71 2.54 -7.94 1.73
N ALA A 72 1.95 -8.17 0.55
CA ALA A 72 0.49 -8.26 0.42
C ALA A 72 -0.08 -9.44 1.21
N MET A 73 0.55 -10.61 1.10
CA MET A 73 0.14 -11.80 1.84
C MET A 73 0.19 -11.56 3.35
N SER A 74 1.25 -10.89 3.84
CA SER A 74 1.42 -10.60 5.26
C SER A 74 0.31 -9.70 5.80
N VAL A 75 0.06 -8.56 5.16
CA VAL A 75 -0.92 -7.60 5.68
C VAL A 75 -2.37 -8.08 5.49
N ASN A 76 -2.64 -8.90 4.49
CA ASN A 76 -3.98 -9.46 4.28
C ASN A 76 -4.38 -10.52 5.31
N LYS A 77 -3.48 -10.91 6.21
CA LYS A 77 -3.83 -11.72 7.40
C LYS A 77 -4.59 -10.91 8.45
N HIS A 78 -4.51 -9.60 8.40
CA HIS A 78 -5.26 -8.70 9.27
C HIS A 78 -6.68 -8.56 8.75
N GLN A 79 -7.69 -8.79 9.61
CA GLN A 79 -9.09 -8.91 9.19
C GLN A 79 -9.66 -7.65 8.53
N LYS A 80 -9.18 -6.48 8.91
CA LYS A 80 -9.65 -5.21 8.35
C LYS A 80 -8.83 -4.72 7.15
N ILE A 81 -7.83 -5.47 6.72
CA ILE A 81 -6.94 -5.08 5.63
C ILE A 81 -7.38 -5.72 4.31
N ARG A 82 -7.43 -4.89 3.30
CA ARG A 82 -7.60 -5.28 1.90
C ARG A 82 -6.46 -4.63 1.12
N ALA A 83 -5.34 -5.36 1.03
CA ALA A 83 -4.17 -4.94 0.29
C ALA A 83 -4.22 -5.46 -1.13
N ALA A 84 -4.07 -4.58 -2.09
CA ALA A 84 -4.07 -4.91 -3.50
C ALA A 84 -2.68 -4.74 -4.10
N LEU A 85 -2.18 -5.81 -4.74
CA LEU A 85 -0.96 -5.76 -5.52
C LEU A 85 -1.28 -5.08 -6.85
N CYS A 86 -0.61 -3.96 -7.13
CA CYS A 86 -0.85 -3.16 -8.32
C CYS A 86 0.44 -2.99 -9.12
N TRP A 87 0.34 -3.07 -10.45
CA TRP A 87 1.48 -2.93 -11.36
C TRP A 87 1.26 -1.85 -12.43
N ILE A 88 0.03 -1.35 -12.57
CA ILE A 88 -0.35 -0.21 -13.41
C ILE A 88 -1.43 0.60 -12.69
N LYS A 89 -1.57 1.86 -13.07
CA LYS A 89 -2.53 2.77 -12.42
C LYS A 89 -3.99 2.32 -12.56
N GLU A 90 -4.33 1.66 -13.66
CA GLU A 90 -5.70 1.16 -13.91
C GLU A 90 -6.08 0.10 -12.86
N ILE A 91 -5.15 -0.76 -12.47
CA ILE A 91 -5.37 -1.76 -11.42
C ILE A 91 -5.48 -1.08 -10.05
N ALA A 92 -4.68 -0.04 -9.79
CA ALA A 92 -4.79 0.74 -8.56
C ALA A 92 -6.17 1.42 -8.44
N ALA A 93 -6.68 1.96 -9.54
CA ALA A 93 -8.03 2.53 -9.58
C ALA A 93 -9.10 1.48 -9.28
N LEU A 94 -9.03 0.31 -9.93
CA LEU A 94 -9.99 -0.78 -9.71
C LEU A 94 -9.94 -1.33 -8.28
N ALA A 95 -8.76 -1.40 -7.69
CA ALA A 95 -8.60 -1.83 -6.29
C ALA A 95 -9.41 -0.94 -5.33
N ARG A 96 -9.45 0.36 -5.61
CA ARG A 96 -10.28 1.29 -4.85
C ARG A 96 -11.75 1.17 -5.22
N GLN A 97 -12.06 1.30 -6.50
CA GLN A 97 -13.45 1.35 -7.00
C GLN A 97 -14.25 0.10 -6.65
N HIS A 98 -13.65 -1.08 -6.80
CA HIS A 98 -14.35 -2.36 -6.65
C HIS A 98 -14.11 -3.06 -5.32
N ASN A 99 -12.92 -2.93 -4.75
CA ASN A 99 -12.50 -3.72 -3.59
C ASN A 99 -12.37 -2.91 -2.31
N ASP A 100 -12.54 -1.60 -2.38
CA ASP A 100 -12.29 -0.69 -1.25
C ASP A 100 -10.96 -1.01 -0.57
N ALA A 101 -9.93 -1.23 -1.38
CA ALA A 101 -8.60 -1.54 -0.88
C ALA A 101 -8.08 -0.39 -0.02
N ASN A 102 -7.52 -0.71 1.14
CA ASN A 102 -6.98 0.28 2.07
C ASN A 102 -5.46 0.26 2.15
N ILE A 103 -4.82 -0.69 1.48
CA ILE A 103 -3.36 -0.74 1.30
C ILE A 103 -3.05 -1.06 -0.15
N ILE A 104 -2.10 -0.33 -0.74
CA ILE A 104 -1.53 -0.65 -2.04
C ILE A 104 -0.19 -1.35 -1.86
N SER A 105 0.03 -2.46 -2.59
CA SER A 105 1.28 -3.21 -2.62
C SER A 105 1.99 -3.01 -3.96
N ILE A 106 3.25 -2.58 -3.90
CA ILE A 106 4.03 -2.18 -5.06
C ILE A 106 5.18 -3.16 -5.32
N PRO A 107 5.25 -3.76 -6.53
CA PRO A 107 6.33 -4.65 -6.92
C PRO A 107 7.53 -3.85 -7.45
N ALA A 108 8.46 -3.48 -6.57
CA ALA A 108 9.57 -2.57 -6.89
C ALA A 108 10.43 -3.06 -8.07
N ARG A 109 10.61 -4.38 -8.23
CA ARG A 109 11.45 -4.93 -9.31
C ARG A 109 10.74 -5.01 -10.66
N TYR A 110 9.44 -4.70 -10.70
CA TYR A 110 8.61 -4.83 -11.90
C TYR A 110 7.90 -3.53 -12.29
N THR A 111 8.17 -2.44 -11.58
CA THR A 111 7.65 -1.10 -11.88
C THR A 111 8.77 -0.07 -11.74
N SER A 112 8.70 1.01 -12.50
CA SER A 112 9.59 2.15 -12.29
C SER A 112 9.12 2.99 -11.10
N ILE A 113 10.00 3.83 -10.56
CA ILE A 113 9.63 4.77 -9.49
C ILE A 113 8.51 5.70 -9.96
N GLN A 114 8.58 6.18 -11.20
CA GLN A 114 7.54 7.05 -11.76
C GLN A 114 6.19 6.35 -11.84
N GLN A 115 6.16 5.10 -12.29
CA GLN A 115 4.94 4.29 -12.31
C GLN A 115 4.39 4.07 -10.89
N ALA A 116 5.26 3.81 -9.92
CA ALA A 116 4.87 3.62 -8.53
C ALA A 116 4.19 4.88 -7.97
N ILE A 117 4.75 6.06 -8.22
CA ILE A 117 4.17 7.35 -7.81
C ILE A 117 2.80 7.56 -8.48
N GLU A 118 2.70 7.26 -9.77
CA GLU A 118 1.45 7.37 -10.52
C GLU A 118 0.37 6.44 -9.96
N MET A 119 0.73 5.20 -9.61
CA MET A 119 -0.19 4.26 -8.98
C MET A 119 -0.66 4.75 -7.60
N VAL A 120 0.26 5.28 -6.80
CA VAL A 120 -0.07 5.83 -5.48
C VAL A 120 -1.04 7.00 -5.61
N ASP A 121 -0.77 7.95 -6.50
CA ASP A 121 -1.66 9.09 -6.73
C ASP A 121 -3.05 8.62 -7.15
N THR A 122 -3.13 7.69 -8.08
CA THR A 122 -4.40 7.13 -8.54
C THR A 122 -5.15 6.44 -7.40
N PHE A 123 -4.44 5.63 -6.61
CA PHE A 123 -5.02 4.94 -5.46
C PHE A 123 -5.60 5.91 -4.43
N LEU A 124 -4.84 6.94 -4.06
CA LEU A 124 -5.26 7.90 -3.03
C LEU A 124 -6.40 8.82 -3.48
N ASN A 125 -6.57 9.04 -4.79
CA ASN A 125 -7.56 9.95 -5.36
C ASN A 125 -8.79 9.23 -5.95
N THR A 126 -8.91 7.92 -5.77
CA THR A 126 -10.03 7.14 -6.29
C THR A 126 -10.92 6.66 -5.15
N GLU A 127 -12.21 6.89 -5.26
CA GLU A 127 -13.18 6.50 -4.26
C GLU A 127 -13.77 5.12 -4.53
N PHE A 128 -14.28 4.48 -3.47
CA PHE A 128 -15.03 3.24 -3.57
C PHE A 128 -16.39 3.50 -4.19
N GLU A 129 -16.80 2.69 -5.17
CA GLU A 129 -18.10 2.83 -5.85
C GLU A 129 -19.27 2.32 -5.02
N GLY A 130 -19.03 1.45 -4.06
CA GLY A 130 -20.09 0.85 -3.27
C GLY A 130 -21.02 -0.06 -4.10
N GLY A 131 -22.33 0.11 -3.92
CA GLY A 131 -23.31 -0.65 -4.68
C GLY A 131 -23.14 -2.16 -4.52
N ARG A 132 -23.15 -2.90 -5.64
CA ARG A 132 -22.98 -4.36 -5.66
C ARG A 132 -21.63 -4.83 -5.12
N HIS A 133 -20.61 -3.96 -5.16
CA HIS A 133 -19.27 -4.30 -4.67
C HIS A 133 -19.24 -4.44 -3.15
N GLN A 134 -20.11 -3.75 -2.43
CA GLN A 134 -20.14 -3.78 -0.97
C GLN A 134 -20.37 -5.20 -0.43
N ASN A 135 -21.29 -5.95 -1.01
CA ASN A 135 -21.55 -7.34 -0.59
C ASN A 135 -20.31 -8.22 -0.71
N ARG A 136 -19.52 -8.01 -1.75
CA ARG A 136 -18.29 -8.78 -1.98
C ARG A 136 -17.21 -8.38 -1.00
N VAL A 137 -17.03 -7.08 -0.77
CA VAL A 137 -16.08 -6.55 0.22
C VAL A 137 -16.39 -7.09 1.62
N ASP A 138 -17.67 -7.11 2.01
CA ASP A 138 -18.10 -7.59 3.31
C ASP A 138 -17.81 -9.08 3.54
N LYS A 139 -17.61 -9.85 2.47
CA LYS A 139 -17.34 -11.29 2.51
C LYS A 139 -15.85 -11.65 2.38
N ILE A 140 -14.97 -10.66 2.25
CA ILE A 140 -13.52 -10.92 2.15
C ILE A 140 -12.98 -11.46 3.48
N SER A 141 -13.36 -10.88 4.59
CA SER A 141 -12.96 -11.35 5.92
C SER A 141 -13.68 -12.63 6.31
N CYS A 142 -12.98 -13.56 6.93
CA CYS A 142 -13.55 -14.85 7.35
C CYS A 142 -13.58 -15.03 8.87
#